data_300763e5dc9f98b6d0b2b2ad45dabe18
#
_entry.id   300763e5dc9f98b6d0b2b2ad45dabe18
#
_cell.length_a   1.000
_cell.length_b   1.000
_cell.length_c   1.000
_cell.angle_alpha   90.00
_cell.angle_beta   90.00
_cell.angle_gamma   90.00
#
_symmetry.space_group_name_H-M   'P 1'
#
loop_
_entity.id
_entity.type
_entity.pdbx_description
1 polymer ?
#
loop_
_entity_poly.entity_id
_entity_poly.type
_entity_poly.pdbx_seq_one_letter_code
_entity_poly.pdbx_strand_id
1 'polypeptide(L)'
;MVRRHLGGALLHRERTGEGQHIDIALFDVAMSSLGNQALNYLVSGQAPGRTGNAHPNVVPYQPFETADGWMIVAVGNDSQFVRFAGLLDLPEMADDDRYATNAARVENRETLIPPLAEAMAQRPRAEWEELFKTHNIPHGPINTIAQAFAEPQAVHRGL
;
A
#
# COMPACT_ATOMS: atom_id res chain seq x y z
N MET A 1 16.74 10.41 6.98
CA MET A 1 18.06 9.80 7.16
C MET A 1 19.07 10.78 7.75
N VAL A 2 19.36 11.94 7.17
CA VAL A 2 20.33 12.96 7.66
C VAL A 2 20.22 13.25 9.17
N ARG A 3 19.02 13.54 9.69
CA ARG A 3 18.81 13.84 11.13
C ARG A 3 19.30 12.74 12.08
N ARG A 4 19.16 11.46 11.68
CA ARG A 4 19.59 10.33 12.53
C ARG A 4 21.11 10.22 12.59
N HIS A 5 21.80 10.41 11.47
CA HIS A 5 23.26 10.38 11.42
C HIS A 5 23.86 11.55 12.17
N LEU A 6 23.31 12.76 11.99
CA LEU A 6 23.74 13.94 12.72
C LEU A 6 23.52 13.76 14.24
N GLY A 7 22.35 13.27 14.67
CA GLY A 7 22.06 12.99 16.07
C GLY A 7 23.03 11.95 16.68
N GLY A 8 23.33 10.89 15.94
CA GLY A 8 24.31 9.88 16.36
C GLY A 8 25.72 10.46 16.54
N ALA A 9 26.18 11.26 15.59
CA ALA A 9 27.49 11.91 15.64
C ALA A 9 27.61 12.93 16.80
N LEU A 10 26.56 13.69 17.07
CA LEU A 10 26.51 14.61 18.20
C LEU A 10 26.58 13.88 19.54
N LEU A 11 25.80 12.80 19.67
CA LEU A 11 25.83 11.97 20.88
C LEU A 11 27.20 11.31 21.09
N HIS A 12 27.82 10.82 20.02
CA HIS A 12 29.20 10.30 20.09
C HIS A 12 30.17 11.38 20.57
N ARG A 13 30.12 12.59 19.97
CA ARG A 13 30.96 13.71 20.38
C ARG A 13 30.78 14.09 21.86
N GLU A 14 29.55 14.09 22.36
CA GLU A 14 29.28 14.40 23.76
C GLU A 14 29.89 13.35 24.74
N ARG A 15 29.96 12.08 24.31
CA ARG A 15 30.50 11.01 25.14
C ARG A 15 32.00 10.86 25.03
N THR A 16 32.60 11.11 23.90
CA THR A 16 34.02 10.82 23.63
C THR A 16 34.89 12.08 23.46
N GLY A 17 34.26 13.22 23.20
CA GLY A 17 34.98 14.44 22.80
C GLY A 17 35.38 14.46 21.31
N GLU A 18 35.14 13.37 20.56
CA GLU A 18 35.59 13.21 19.19
C GLU A 18 34.47 13.54 18.17
N GLY A 19 34.78 14.37 17.18
CA GLY A 19 33.89 14.64 16.05
C GLY A 19 34.01 13.56 14.97
N GLN A 20 33.03 13.55 14.06
CA GLN A 20 33.00 12.61 12.93
C GLN A 20 32.73 13.33 11.62
N HIS A 21 33.31 12.82 10.53
CA HIS A 21 32.88 13.16 9.17
C HIS A 21 31.67 12.27 8.83
N ILE A 22 30.60 12.89 8.32
CA ILE A 22 29.40 12.17 7.89
C ILE A 22 29.26 12.35 6.38
N ASP A 23 29.41 11.25 5.65
CA ASP A 23 29.13 11.20 4.22
C ASP A 23 27.75 10.55 3.96
N ILE A 24 26.90 11.22 3.20
CA ILE A 24 25.56 10.72 2.82
C ILE A 24 25.35 11.02 1.34
N ALA A 25 25.43 9.99 0.51
CA ALA A 25 25.13 10.09 -0.90
C ALA A 25 23.64 9.96 -1.18
N LEU A 26 23.09 10.80 -2.06
CA LEU A 26 21.69 10.69 -2.50
C LEU A 26 21.42 9.35 -3.18
N PHE A 27 22.39 8.84 -3.92
CA PHE A 27 22.29 7.54 -4.59
C PHE A 27 22.10 6.39 -3.59
N ASP A 28 22.88 6.34 -2.51
CA ASP A 28 22.78 5.30 -1.47
C ASP A 28 21.43 5.36 -0.75
N VAL A 29 20.95 6.59 -0.50
CA VAL A 29 19.64 6.81 0.10
C VAL A 29 18.53 6.34 -0.85
N ALA A 30 18.63 6.65 -2.13
CA ALA A 30 17.66 6.19 -3.14
C ALA A 30 17.65 4.66 -3.24
N MET A 31 18.82 4.02 -3.31
CA MET A 31 18.93 2.56 -3.34
C MET A 31 18.35 1.90 -2.10
N SER A 32 18.62 2.44 -0.91
CA SER A 32 18.06 1.90 0.34
C SER A 32 16.56 2.10 0.48
N SER A 33 15.96 3.06 -0.24
CA SER A 33 14.52 3.33 -0.22
C SER A 33 13.70 2.45 -1.18
N LEU A 34 14.34 1.66 -2.05
CA LEU A 34 13.65 0.76 -2.98
C LEU A 34 12.85 -0.36 -2.27
N GLY A 35 13.20 -0.68 -1.03
CA GLY A 35 12.45 -1.61 -0.18
C GLY A 35 12.26 -2.99 -0.83
N ASN A 36 11.00 -3.42 -0.93
CA ASN A 36 10.65 -4.73 -1.48
C ASN A 36 11.00 -4.89 -2.98
N GLN A 37 11.08 -3.82 -3.74
CA GLN A 37 11.47 -3.89 -5.16
C GLN A 37 12.94 -4.30 -5.34
N ALA A 38 13.82 -3.76 -4.49
CA ALA A 38 15.21 -4.19 -4.46
C ALA A 38 15.31 -5.67 -4.06
N LEU A 39 14.55 -6.10 -3.05
CA LEU A 39 14.54 -7.49 -2.61
C LEU A 39 14.02 -8.43 -3.71
N ASN A 40 12.95 -8.06 -4.40
CA ASN A 40 12.43 -8.82 -5.54
C ASN A 40 13.51 -9.06 -6.59
N TYR A 41 14.26 -8.01 -6.95
CA TYR A 41 15.36 -8.13 -7.90
C TYR A 41 16.49 -9.01 -7.38
N LEU A 42 16.92 -8.82 -6.14
CA LEU A 42 18.04 -9.58 -5.55
C LEU A 42 17.74 -11.08 -5.43
N VAL A 43 16.47 -11.45 -5.23
CA VAL A 43 16.05 -12.87 -5.11
C VAL A 43 15.78 -13.49 -6.47
N SER A 44 15.12 -12.78 -7.39
CA SER A 44 14.71 -13.33 -8.69
C SER A 44 15.72 -13.13 -9.82
N GLY A 45 16.62 -12.13 -9.69
CA GLY A 45 17.49 -11.67 -10.77
C GLY A 45 16.77 -10.88 -11.86
N GLN A 46 15.46 -10.65 -11.74
CA GLN A 46 14.65 -9.96 -12.75
C GLN A 46 14.32 -8.54 -12.31
N ALA A 47 14.61 -7.57 -13.19
CA ALA A 47 14.28 -6.18 -12.92
C ALA A 47 12.75 -6.00 -12.89
N PRO A 48 12.20 -5.37 -11.81
CA PRO A 48 10.78 -5.10 -11.72
C PRO A 48 10.29 -4.19 -12.84
N GLY A 49 9.13 -4.52 -13.41
CA GLY A 49 8.43 -3.65 -14.35
C GLY A 49 7.70 -2.49 -13.67
N ARG A 50 6.97 -1.72 -14.47
CA ARG A 50 6.08 -0.66 -13.95
C ARG A 50 4.75 -1.28 -13.53
N THR A 51 4.38 -1.10 -12.26
CA THR A 51 3.12 -1.59 -11.69
C THR A 51 2.14 -0.46 -11.37
N GLY A 52 2.48 0.79 -11.71
CA GLY A 52 1.70 1.95 -11.31
C GLY A 52 1.63 2.05 -9.77
N ASN A 53 0.43 2.17 -9.23
CA ASN A 53 0.18 2.22 -7.79
C ASN A 53 -0.22 0.85 -7.20
N ALA A 54 -0.12 -0.23 -7.98
CA ALA A 54 -0.44 -1.57 -7.50
C ALA A 54 0.75 -2.20 -6.76
N HIS A 55 0.46 -2.94 -5.70
CA HIS A 55 1.49 -3.70 -4.99
C HIS A 55 1.96 -4.87 -5.86
N PRO A 56 3.28 -5.11 -6.00
CA PRO A 56 3.79 -6.16 -6.90
C PRO A 56 3.45 -7.58 -6.43
N ASN A 57 3.44 -7.84 -5.12
CA ASN A 57 3.40 -9.17 -4.54
C ASN A 57 2.12 -9.48 -3.75
N VAL A 58 1.18 -8.54 -3.65
CA VAL A 58 -0.09 -8.71 -2.93
C VAL A 58 -1.23 -8.20 -3.80
N VAL A 59 -2.24 -9.04 -4.03
CA VAL A 59 -3.37 -8.73 -4.93
C VAL A 59 -4.70 -9.19 -4.31
N PRO A 60 -5.73 -8.30 -4.33
CA PRO A 60 -5.69 -6.89 -4.71
C PRO A 60 -5.10 -5.98 -3.61
N TYR A 61 -4.13 -5.16 -3.97
CA TYR A 61 -3.65 -4.07 -3.14
C TYR A 61 -3.28 -2.90 -4.06
N GLN A 62 -4.24 -2.01 -4.26
CA GLN A 62 -4.12 -0.89 -5.19
C GLN A 62 -5.24 0.14 -5.01
N PRO A 63 -5.13 1.32 -5.65
CA PRO A 63 -6.26 2.22 -5.79
C PRO A 63 -7.37 1.62 -6.67
N PHE A 64 -8.62 1.85 -6.25
CA PHE A 64 -9.82 1.59 -7.03
C PHE A 64 -10.64 2.88 -7.17
N GLU A 65 -11.21 3.09 -8.33
CA GLU A 65 -12.19 4.14 -8.57
C GLU A 65 -13.53 3.72 -7.94
N THR A 66 -14.21 4.66 -7.33
CA THR A 66 -15.55 4.51 -6.78
C THR A 66 -16.48 5.48 -7.50
N ALA A 67 -17.77 5.46 -7.20
CA ALA A 67 -18.73 6.36 -7.84
C ALA A 67 -18.42 7.86 -7.67
N ASP A 68 -17.66 8.24 -6.64
CA ASP A 68 -17.42 9.64 -6.27
C ASP A 68 -15.93 9.98 -5.99
N GLY A 69 -15.01 9.10 -6.34
CA GLY A 69 -13.58 9.35 -6.16
C GLY A 69 -12.74 8.08 -6.09
N TRP A 70 -11.61 8.13 -5.42
CA TRP A 70 -10.66 7.03 -5.33
C TRP A 70 -10.41 6.59 -3.89
N MET A 71 -10.22 5.30 -3.70
CA MET A 71 -9.76 4.74 -2.43
C MET A 71 -8.74 3.63 -2.65
N ILE A 72 -7.86 3.44 -1.68
CA ILE A 72 -6.95 2.28 -1.64
C ILE A 72 -7.66 1.15 -0.90
N VAL A 73 -7.56 -0.06 -1.45
CA VAL A 73 -7.95 -1.30 -0.78
C VAL A 73 -6.75 -2.20 -0.71
N ALA A 74 -6.50 -2.82 0.45
CA ALA A 74 -5.34 -3.67 0.70
C ALA A 74 -5.79 -5.03 1.26
N VAL A 75 -6.00 -6.00 0.39
CA VAL A 75 -6.37 -7.36 0.76
C VAL A 75 -5.09 -8.16 1.01
N GLY A 76 -4.73 -8.32 2.28
CA GLY A 76 -3.43 -8.87 2.68
C GLY A 76 -3.36 -10.39 2.78
N ASN A 77 -4.49 -11.10 2.77
CA ASN A 77 -4.53 -12.57 2.89
C ASN A 77 -5.78 -13.16 2.24
N ASP A 78 -5.81 -14.49 2.11
CA ASP A 78 -6.86 -15.21 1.38
C ASP A 78 -8.22 -15.09 2.05
N SER A 79 -8.30 -15.13 3.39
CA SER A 79 -9.56 -14.95 4.10
C SER A 79 -10.14 -13.53 3.97
N GLN A 80 -9.30 -12.52 3.82
CA GLN A 80 -9.75 -11.17 3.47
C GLN A 80 -10.26 -11.11 2.03
N PHE A 81 -9.65 -11.85 1.11
CA PHE A 81 -10.10 -11.90 -0.28
C PHE A 81 -11.51 -12.48 -0.38
N VAL A 82 -11.78 -13.60 0.31
CA VAL A 82 -13.13 -14.20 0.35
C VAL A 82 -14.18 -13.18 0.82
N ARG A 83 -13.90 -12.48 1.92
CA ARG A 83 -14.81 -11.42 2.41
C ARG A 83 -14.95 -10.26 1.43
N PHE A 84 -13.85 -9.82 0.85
CA PHE A 84 -13.86 -8.71 -0.11
C PHE A 84 -14.67 -9.03 -1.36
N ALA A 85 -14.47 -10.22 -1.96
CA ALA A 85 -15.25 -10.69 -3.10
C ALA A 85 -16.75 -10.77 -2.76
N GLY A 86 -17.11 -11.27 -1.58
CA GLY A 86 -18.49 -11.30 -1.11
C GLY A 86 -19.12 -9.91 -0.94
N LEU A 87 -18.36 -8.91 -0.48
CA LEU A 87 -18.84 -7.53 -0.34
C LEU A 87 -19.06 -6.83 -1.69
N LEU A 88 -18.36 -7.30 -2.72
CA LEU A 88 -18.47 -6.82 -4.09
C LEU A 88 -19.58 -7.54 -4.89
N ASP A 89 -20.34 -8.43 -4.27
CA ASP A 89 -21.34 -9.28 -4.91
C ASP A 89 -20.72 -10.22 -5.99
N LEU A 90 -19.47 -10.64 -5.79
CA LEU A 90 -18.69 -11.52 -6.65
C LEU A 90 -18.16 -12.77 -5.89
N PRO A 91 -19.00 -13.49 -5.11
CA PRO A 91 -18.53 -14.59 -4.27
C PRO A 91 -17.90 -15.73 -5.07
N GLU A 92 -18.32 -15.95 -6.32
CA GLU A 92 -17.77 -16.97 -7.21
C GLU A 92 -16.27 -16.78 -7.50
N MET A 93 -15.77 -15.56 -7.39
CA MET A 93 -14.32 -15.30 -7.53
C MET A 93 -13.50 -15.89 -6.39
N ALA A 94 -14.10 -16.04 -5.22
CA ALA A 94 -13.43 -16.65 -4.09
C ALA A 94 -13.33 -18.19 -4.21
N ASP A 95 -14.24 -18.79 -4.98
CA ASP A 95 -14.29 -20.22 -5.24
C ASP A 95 -13.49 -20.64 -6.48
N ASP A 96 -12.94 -19.68 -7.22
CA ASP A 96 -12.11 -19.94 -8.41
C ASP A 96 -10.65 -20.20 -8.01
N ASP A 97 -10.12 -21.37 -8.36
CA ASP A 97 -8.74 -21.77 -8.08
C ASP A 97 -7.69 -20.74 -8.57
N ARG A 98 -8.01 -20.00 -9.64
CA ARG A 98 -7.13 -18.93 -10.15
C ARG A 98 -6.93 -17.78 -9.17
N TYR A 99 -7.82 -17.65 -8.17
CA TYR A 99 -7.80 -16.55 -7.21
C TYR A 99 -7.76 -17.00 -5.75
N ALA A 100 -7.77 -18.31 -5.48
CA ALA A 100 -7.85 -18.88 -4.14
C ALA A 100 -6.68 -18.47 -3.23
N THR A 101 -5.48 -18.35 -3.77
CA THR A 101 -4.28 -17.93 -3.01
C THR A 101 -3.72 -16.60 -3.53
N ASN A 102 -2.98 -15.89 -2.66
CA ASN A 102 -2.34 -14.65 -3.10
C ASN A 102 -1.38 -14.88 -4.28
N ALA A 103 -0.64 -15.98 -4.32
CA ALA A 103 0.25 -16.30 -5.44
C ALA A 103 -0.55 -16.42 -6.75
N ALA A 104 -1.65 -17.19 -6.73
CA ALA A 104 -2.53 -17.34 -7.88
C ALA A 104 -3.13 -15.99 -8.31
N ARG A 105 -3.54 -15.13 -7.37
CA ARG A 105 -4.04 -13.78 -7.69
C ARG A 105 -2.96 -12.87 -8.30
N VAL A 106 -1.71 -12.99 -7.87
CA VAL A 106 -0.58 -12.26 -8.49
C VAL A 106 -0.39 -12.67 -9.94
N GLU A 107 -0.43 -13.96 -10.23
CA GLU A 107 -0.30 -14.51 -11.59
C GLU A 107 -1.48 -14.12 -12.48
N ASN A 108 -2.69 -14.10 -11.94
CA ASN A 108 -3.93 -13.86 -12.67
C ASN A 108 -4.48 -12.42 -12.49
N ARG A 109 -3.64 -11.45 -12.07
CA ARG A 109 -4.12 -10.09 -11.76
C ARG A 109 -4.83 -9.40 -12.92
N GLU A 110 -4.40 -9.65 -14.15
CA GLU A 110 -4.97 -9.00 -15.32
C GLU A 110 -6.43 -9.41 -15.58
N THR A 111 -6.82 -10.62 -15.17
CA THR A 111 -8.20 -11.11 -15.27
C THR A 111 -9.00 -10.84 -13.98
N LEU A 112 -8.33 -10.72 -12.84
CA LEU A 112 -8.98 -10.47 -11.56
C LEU A 112 -9.37 -9.01 -11.36
N ILE A 113 -8.48 -8.07 -11.67
CA ILE A 113 -8.67 -6.66 -11.31
C ILE A 113 -9.84 -5.99 -12.05
N PRO A 114 -10.08 -6.20 -13.35
CA PRO A 114 -11.17 -5.52 -14.04
C PRO A 114 -12.55 -5.72 -13.41
N PRO A 115 -13.05 -6.94 -13.13
CA PRO A 115 -14.37 -7.11 -12.51
C PRO A 115 -14.44 -6.54 -11.09
N LEU A 116 -13.35 -6.60 -10.30
CA LEU A 116 -13.29 -5.94 -8.99
C LEU A 116 -13.42 -4.42 -9.12
N ALA A 117 -12.76 -3.82 -10.12
CA ALA A 117 -12.81 -2.39 -10.38
C ALA A 117 -14.21 -1.94 -10.83
N GLU A 118 -14.89 -2.72 -11.67
CA GLU A 118 -16.25 -2.47 -12.09
C GLU A 118 -17.23 -2.48 -10.90
N ALA A 119 -17.09 -3.44 -10.00
CA ALA A 119 -17.91 -3.53 -8.80
C ALA A 119 -17.64 -2.36 -7.84
N MET A 120 -16.37 -2.01 -7.62
CA MET A 120 -15.98 -0.87 -6.77
C MET A 120 -16.56 0.45 -7.27
N ALA A 121 -16.67 0.65 -8.58
CA ALA A 121 -17.21 1.87 -9.19
C ALA A 121 -18.73 2.06 -8.94
N GLN A 122 -19.46 1.04 -8.50
CA GLN A 122 -20.92 1.09 -8.34
C GLN A 122 -21.39 1.85 -7.09
N ARG A 123 -20.53 2.03 -6.09
CA ARG A 123 -20.91 2.66 -4.83
C ARG A 123 -19.98 3.82 -4.47
N PRO A 124 -20.47 4.84 -3.74
CA PRO A 124 -19.63 5.94 -3.25
C PRO A 124 -18.67 5.47 -2.14
N ARG A 125 -17.58 6.22 -1.95
CA ARG A 125 -16.54 5.91 -0.95
C ARG A 125 -17.08 5.70 0.45
N ALA A 126 -18.01 6.54 0.88
CA ALA A 126 -18.56 6.46 2.24
C ALA A 126 -19.25 5.12 2.53
N GLU A 127 -19.95 4.55 1.55
CA GLU A 127 -20.56 3.22 1.68
C GLU A 127 -19.51 2.11 1.77
N TRP A 128 -18.47 2.18 0.92
CA TRP A 128 -17.38 1.24 0.97
C TRP A 128 -16.61 1.32 2.28
N GLU A 129 -16.32 2.51 2.78
CA GLU A 129 -15.63 2.71 4.06
C GLU A 129 -16.37 2.04 5.22
N GLU A 130 -17.70 2.19 5.30
CA GLU A 130 -18.51 1.57 6.34
C GLU A 130 -18.52 0.03 6.22
N LEU A 131 -18.69 -0.49 5.01
CA LEU A 131 -18.66 -1.93 4.74
C LEU A 131 -17.29 -2.52 5.07
N PHE A 132 -16.21 -1.91 4.60
CA PHE A 132 -14.86 -2.43 4.80
C PHE A 132 -14.42 -2.34 6.26
N LYS A 133 -14.79 -1.29 6.96
CA LYS A 133 -14.56 -1.14 8.39
C LYS A 133 -15.24 -2.26 9.18
N THR A 134 -16.53 -2.52 8.90
CA THR A 134 -17.31 -3.55 9.57
C THR A 134 -16.73 -4.96 9.34
N HIS A 135 -16.19 -5.23 8.15
CA HIS A 135 -15.68 -6.54 7.76
C HIS A 135 -14.15 -6.68 7.85
N ASN A 136 -13.46 -5.71 8.47
CA ASN A 136 -12.01 -5.68 8.64
C ASN A 136 -11.23 -5.85 7.32
N ILE A 137 -11.64 -5.13 6.28
CA ILE A 137 -10.88 -4.95 5.04
C ILE A 137 -10.05 -3.68 5.17
N PRO A 138 -8.71 -3.74 5.12
CA PRO A 138 -7.86 -2.55 5.16
C PRO A 138 -8.11 -1.67 3.93
N HIS A 139 -8.41 -0.41 4.19
CA HIS A 139 -8.75 0.57 3.15
C HIS A 139 -8.42 1.99 3.62
N GLY A 140 -8.48 2.93 2.70
CA GLY A 140 -8.39 4.35 3.01
C GLY A 140 -8.74 5.21 1.79
N PRO A 141 -9.37 6.38 1.99
CA PRO A 141 -9.68 7.30 0.91
C PRO A 141 -8.40 7.91 0.32
N ILE A 142 -8.43 8.22 -0.98
CA ILE A 142 -7.43 9.09 -1.59
C ILE A 142 -7.98 10.50 -1.55
N ASN A 143 -7.47 11.28 -0.62
CA ASN A 143 -7.94 12.62 -0.33
C ASN A 143 -7.21 13.67 -1.16
N THR A 144 -7.94 14.74 -1.53
CA THR A 144 -7.32 16.00 -1.90
C THR A 144 -6.62 16.62 -0.68
N ILE A 145 -5.76 17.60 -0.91
CA ILE A 145 -5.08 18.32 0.19
C ILE A 145 -6.09 18.92 1.16
N ALA A 146 -7.16 19.54 0.66
CA ALA A 146 -8.21 20.11 1.50
C ALA A 146 -8.91 19.05 2.36
N GLN A 147 -9.25 17.89 1.79
CA GLN A 147 -9.84 16.78 2.53
C GLN A 147 -8.89 16.22 3.58
N ALA A 148 -7.59 16.08 3.24
CA ALA A 148 -6.58 15.58 4.18
C ALA A 148 -6.43 16.50 5.40
N PHE A 149 -6.46 17.82 5.24
CA PHE A 149 -6.45 18.77 6.36
C PHE A 149 -7.75 18.79 7.17
N ALA A 150 -8.88 18.41 6.55
CA ALA A 150 -10.17 18.29 7.23
C ALA A 150 -10.36 16.96 7.97
N GLU A 151 -9.46 15.99 7.79
CA GLU A 151 -9.53 14.70 8.48
C GLU A 151 -9.52 14.88 10.01
N PRO A 152 -10.41 14.19 10.75
CA PRO A 152 -10.47 14.32 12.21
C PRO A 152 -9.13 14.11 12.91
N GLN A 153 -8.30 13.20 12.41
CA GLN A 153 -6.98 12.93 12.97
C GLN A 153 -6.00 14.09 12.70
N ALA A 154 -6.06 14.72 11.54
CA ALA A 154 -5.22 15.88 11.21
C ALA A 154 -5.59 17.07 12.10
N VAL A 155 -6.89 17.35 12.24
CA VAL A 155 -7.44 18.40 13.12
C VAL A 155 -7.06 18.15 14.59
N HIS A 156 -7.24 16.92 15.08
CA HIS A 156 -6.90 16.55 16.45
C HIS A 156 -5.41 16.74 16.76
N ARG A 157 -4.54 16.48 15.81
CA ARG A 157 -3.07 16.63 15.96
C ARG A 157 -2.57 18.05 15.74
N GLY A 158 -3.42 18.98 15.29
CA GLY A 158 -3.05 20.36 15.01
C GLY A 158 -2.08 20.51 13.83
N LEU A 159 -2.24 19.68 12.79
CA LEU A 159 -1.39 19.71 11.60
C LEU A 159 -1.74 20.89 10.69
#